data_b57629109087bc545b68b3e41cacc05e
#
_entry.id   b57629109087bc545b68b3e41cacc05e
#
_cell.length_a   1.000
_cell.length_b   1.000
_cell.length_c   1.000
_cell.angle_alpha   90.00
_cell.angle_beta   90.00
_cell.angle_gamma   90.00
#
_symmetry.space_group_name_H-M   'P 1'
#
loop_
_entity.id
_entity.type
_entity.pdbx_description
1 polymer ?
#
loop_
_entity_poly.entity_id
_entity_poly.type
_entity_poly.pdbx_seq_one_letter_code
_entity_poly.pdbx_strand_id
1 'polypeptide(L)'
;MMIDGNFKIATDQLTLTFTEGQRQDFFIRHTPHRVEIIYPPRTDFEHLQPWLFKVVTEALRKQAKAILPPRIQELASRHGFHYTRLSINSARTRWGSCSSKGHINLSLYLMILPLRLSDYVLLHELCHTQEMNHGPRFWTLMDRVTQQQSGTLRNELRHYPSPFR
;
A
#
# COMPACT_ATOMS: atom_id res chain seq x y z
N MET A 1 -2.15 12.13 14.05
CA MET A 1 -0.85 11.51 13.70
C MET A 1 0.21 12.59 13.59
N MET A 2 1.35 12.37 14.20
CA MET A 2 2.51 13.25 14.08
C MET A 2 3.70 12.49 13.49
N ILE A 3 4.36 13.10 12.53
CA ILE A 3 5.58 12.54 11.94
C ILE A 3 6.78 13.21 12.62
N ASP A 4 7.57 12.41 13.32
CA ASP A 4 8.79 12.85 14.00
C ASP A 4 9.93 11.86 13.76
N GLY A 5 11.04 12.04 14.47
CA GLY A 5 12.21 11.17 14.36
C GLY A 5 11.95 9.71 14.74
N ASN A 6 10.86 9.43 15.42
CA ASN A 6 10.46 8.08 15.81
C ASN A 6 9.39 7.48 14.90
N PHE A 7 8.90 8.23 13.91
CA PHE A 7 7.91 7.72 12.98
C PHE A 7 8.50 6.54 12.21
N LYS A 8 7.69 5.48 12.08
CA LYS A 8 8.19 4.23 11.51
C LYS A 8 7.07 3.45 10.84
N ILE A 9 7.37 2.87 9.70
CA ILE A 9 6.58 1.82 9.07
C ILE A 9 7.48 0.59 9.04
N ALA A 10 7.02 -0.53 9.58
CA ALA A 10 7.80 -1.76 9.61
C ALA A 10 6.90 -2.96 9.40
N THR A 11 6.85 -3.43 8.16
CA THR A 11 6.14 -4.64 7.77
C THR A 11 7.08 -5.50 6.93
N ASP A 12 6.63 -6.68 6.55
CA ASP A 12 7.37 -7.53 5.62
C ASP A 12 7.38 -6.96 4.20
N GLN A 13 6.59 -5.92 3.94
CA GLN A 13 6.54 -5.28 2.62
C GLN A 13 7.41 -4.02 2.55
N LEU A 14 7.48 -3.24 3.63
CA LEU A 14 8.21 -1.98 3.64
C LEU A 14 8.72 -1.63 5.02
N THR A 15 9.97 -1.19 5.08
CA THR A 15 10.52 -0.50 6.25
C THR A 15 10.80 0.94 5.87
N LEU A 16 10.18 1.88 6.58
CA LEU A 16 10.44 3.32 6.43
C LEU A 16 10.81 3.87 7.79
N THR A 17 11.97 4.50 7.87
CA THR A 17 12.52 5.04 9.13
C THR A 17 13.04 6.46 8.95
N PHE A 18 13.10 7.19 10.07
CA PHE A 18 13.76 8.48 10.18
C PHE A 18 15.03 8.32 11.01
N THR A 19 16.15 8.87 10.54
CA THR A 19 17.44 8.80 11.22
C THR A 19 18.07 10.18 11.23
N GLU A 20 18.58 10.62 12.38
CA GLU A 20 19.34 11.86 12.48
C GLU A 20 20.69 11.70 11.79
N GLY A 21 21.01 12.65 10.91
CA GLY A 21 22.30 12.70 10.22
C GLY A 21 23.08 13.95 10.56
N GLN A 22 24.24 14.11 9.90
CA GLN A 22 25.12 15.26 10.13
C GLN A 22 24.98 16.35 9.05
N ARG A 23 24.11 16.10 8.05
CA ARG A 23 23.89 17.07 6.96
C ARG A 23 23.03 18.22 7.45
N GLN A 24 23.08 19.33 6.69
CA GLN A 24 22.22 20.50 6.93
C GLN A 24 20.85 20.36 6.27
N ASP A 25 20.65 19.36 5.45
CA ASP A 25 19.43 19.12 4.69
C ASP A 25 18.88 17.72 4.92
N PHE A 26 17.63 17.48 4.48
CA PHE A 26 17.06 16.15 4.42
C PHE A 26 17.66 15.38 3.26
N PHE A 27 17.82 14.09 3.48
CA PHE A 27 18.29 13.16 2.46
C PHE A 27 17.44 11.88 2.52
N ILE A 28 16.98 11.38 1.37
CA ILE A 28 16.14 10.21 1.31
C ILE A 28 16.86 9.12 0.54
N ARG A 29 17.00 7.96 1.16
CA ARG A 29 17.61 6.78 0.55
C ARG A 29 16.52 5.77 0.27
N HIS A 30 16.36 5.40 -1.01
CA HIS A 30 15.42 4.40 -1.46
C HIS A 30 16.15 3.15 -1.90
N THR A 31 15.71 2.00 -1.39
CA THR A 31 16.05 0.69 -1.92
C THR A 31 14.74 -0.10 -2.03
N PRO A 32 14.68 -1.22 -2.75
CA PRO A 32 13.49 -2.04 -2.76
C PRO A 32 13.08 -2.43 -1.34
N HIS A 33 11.83 -2.16 -0.97
CA HIS A 33 11.23 -2.45 0.33
C HIS A 33 11.82 -1.68 1.52
N ARG A 34 12.64 -0.64 1.26
CA ARG A 34 13.21 0.14 2.35
C ARG A 34 13.38 1.61 1.97
N VAL A 35 12.93 2.49 2.86
CA VAL A 35 13.12 3.94 2.75
C VAL A 35 13.73 4.44 4.05
N GLU A 36 14.83 5.18 3.95
CA GLU A 36 15.44 5.85 5.09
C GLU A 36 15.42 7.35 4.84
N ILE A 37 14.78 8.09 5.74
CA ILE A 37 14.75 9.55 5.68
C ILE A 37 15.72 10.08 6.73
N ILE A 38 16.79 10.71 6.27
CA ILE A 38 17.83 11.25 7.12
C ILE A 38 17.55 12.73 7.32
N TYR A 39 17.39 13.14 8.59
CA TYR A 39 17.05 14.51 8.91
C TYR A 39 18.21 15.23 9.59
N PRO A 40 18.33 16.57 9.39
CA PRO A 40 19.40 17.34 9.99
C PRO A 40 19.22 17.48 11.50
N PRO A 41 20.32 17.73 12.25
CA PRO A 41 20.22 18.03 13.69
C PRO A 41 19.30 19.22 13.92
N ARG A 42 18.61 19.23 15.05
CA ARG A 42 17.72 20.32 15.45
C ARG A 42 16.52 20.54 14.52
N THR A 43 16.08 19.50 13.83
CA THR A 43 14.89 19.58 12.99
C THR A 43 13.65 19.90 13.83
N ASP A 44 12.90 20.92 13.40
CA ASP A 44 11.63 21.28 14.01
C ASP A 44 10.49 20.52 13.32
N PHE A 45 10.24 19.31 13.80
CA PHE A 45 9.23 18.45 13.22
C PHE A 45 7.82 19.05 13.29
N GLU A 46 7.52 19.78 14.36
CA GLU A 46 6.18 20.36 14.54
C GLU A 46 5.83 21.35 13.43
N HIS A 47 6.75 22.23 13.07
CA HIS A 47 6.54 23.19 12.00
C HIS A 47 6.56 22.57 10.60
N LEU A 48 7.16 21.40 10.45
CA LEU A 48 7.34 20.76 9.15
C LEU A 48 6.27 19.72 8.84
N GLN A 49 5.23 19.54 9.68
CA GLN A 49 4.25 18.47 9.51
C GLN A 49 3.64 18.39 8.10
N PRO A 50 3.14 19.48 7.48
CA PRO A 50 2.58 19.37 6.14
C PRO A 50 3.60 18.88 5.11
N TRP A 51 4.82 19.36 5.22
CA TRP A 51 5.91 18.96 4.32
C TRP A 51 6.35 17.50 4.57
N LEU A 52 6.48 17.11 5.83
CA LEU A 52 6.84 15.74 6.21
C LEU A 52 5.79 14.73 5.72
N PHE A 53 4.52 15.08 5.86
CA PHE A 53 3.43 14.26 5.35
C PHE A 53 3.56 14.05 3.84
N LYS A 54 3.87 15.13 3.12
CA LYS A 54 4.09 15.06 1.68
C LYS A 54 5.30 14.19 1.33
N VAL A 55 6.40 14.34 2.06
CA VAL A 55 7.62 13.55 1.84
C VAL A 55 7.34 12.06 2.04
N VAL A 56 6.66 11.69 3.13
CA VAL A 56 6.31 10.29 3.39
C VAL A 56 5.37 9.77 2.29
N THR A 57 4.36 10.54 1.92
CA THR A 57 3.42 10.15 0.86
C THR A 57 4.14 9.90 -0.47
N GLU A 58 5.07 10.77 -0.85
CA GLU A 58 5.82 10.59 -2.09
C GLU A 58 6.78 9.39 -2.03
N ALA A 59 7.35 9.12 -0.86
CA ALA A 59 8.16 7.93 -0.65
C ALA A 59 7.31 6.65 -0.82
N LEU A 60 6.11 6.64 -0.23
CA LEU A 60 5.17 5.53 -0.40
C LEU A 60 4.74 5.37 -1.86
N ARG A 61 4.49 6.48 -2.55
CA ARG A 61 4.13 6.44 -3.98
C ARG A 61 5.23 5.81 -4.82
N LYS A 62 6.46 6.19 -4.59
CA LYS A 62 7.61 5.63 -5.31
C LYS A 62 7.74 4.13 -5.09
N GLN A 63 7.59 3.68 -3.84
CA GLN A 63 7.61 2.26 -3.51
C GLN A 63 6.43 1.53 -4.15
N ALA A 64 5.23 2.09 -4.07
CA ALA A 64 4.02 1.49 -4.65
C ALA A 64 4.17 1.30 -6.17
N LYS A 65 4.68 2.31 -6.87
CA LYS A 65 4.87 2.22 -8.32
C LYS A 65 5.92 1.19 -8.72
N ALA A 66 6.86 0.89 -7.84
CA ALA A 66 7.88 -0.14 -8.08
C ALA A 66 7.39 -1.54 -7.72
N ILE A 67 6.60 -1.68 -6.66
CA ILE A 67 6.24 -2.97 -6.04
C ILE A 67 4.90 -3.51 -6.55
N LEU A 68 3.88 -2.66 -6.63
CA LEU A 68 2.52 -3.13 -6.91
C LEU A 68 2.29 -3.62 -8.33
N PRO A 69 2.78 -2.95 -9.40
CA PRO A 69 2.55 -3.45 -10.75
C PRO A 69 3.07 -4.86 -11.01
N PRO A 70 4.33 -5.20 -10.67
CA PRO A 70 4.78 -6.58 -10.85
C PRO A 70 4.06 -7.56 -9.95
N ARG A 71 3.64 -7.15 -8.75
CA ARG A 71 2.92 -8.04 -7.83
C ARG A 71 1.54 -8.40 -8.33
N ILE A 72 0.75 -7.40 -8.77
CA ILE A 72 -0.58 -7.68 -9.31
C ILE A 72 -0.50 -8.50 -10.59
N GLN A 73 0.51 -8.27 -11.42
CA GLN A 73 0.74 -9.04 -12.63
C GLN A 73 1.02 -10.51 -12.28
N GLU A 74 1.83 -10.76 -11.27
CA GLU A 74 2.13 -12.12 -10.80
C GLU A 74 0.86 -12.82 -10.31
N LEU A 75 0.06 -12.14 -9.48
CA LEU A 75 -1.19 -12.70 -8.95
C LEU A 75 -2.21 -12.95 -10.06
N ALA A 76 -2.33 -12.03 -11.01
CA ALA A 76 -3.22 -12.19 -12.17
C ALA A 76 -2.83 -13.40 -13.00
N SER A 77 -1.53 -13.57 -13.28
CA SER A 77 -1.03 -14.73 -14.05
C SER A 77 -1.27 -16.03 -13.31
N ARG A 78 -1.02 -16.04 -12.00
CA ARG A 78 -1.19 -17.23 -11.16
C ARG A 78 -2.62 -17.74 -11.14
N HIS A 79 -3.59 -16.83 -11.12
CA HIS A 79 -5.01 -17.17 -10.96
C HIS A 79 -5.85 -17.01 -12.23
N GLY A 80 -5.23 -16.63 -13.34
CA GLY A 80 -5.94 -16.51 -14.63
C GLY A 80 -6.83 -15.28 -14.74
N PHE A 81 -6.46 -14.18 -14.10
CA PHE A 81 -7.18 -12.92 -14.21
C PHE A 81 -6.57 -12.01 -15.28
N HIS A 82 -7.43 -11.16 -15.85
CA HIS A 82 -7.03 -10.15 -16.82
C HIS A 82 -7.57 -8.79 -16.39
N TYR A 83 -6.70 -7.78 -16.36
CA TYR A 83 -7.09 -6.40 -16.17
C TYR A 83 -6.52 -5.58 -17.32
N THR A 84 -7.17 -4.47 -17.64
CA THR A 84 -6.83 -3.68 -18.84
C THR A 84 -5.94 -2.49 -18.51
N ARG A 85 -5.99 -2.00 -17.29
CA ARG A 85 -5.26 -0.81 -16.88
C ARG A 85 -5.05 -0.80 -15.37
N LEU A 86 -3.90 -0.28 -14.94
CA LEU A 86 -3.55 -0.13 -13.54
C LEU A 86 -3.11 1.30 -13.28
N SER A 87 -3.62 1.90 -12.21
CA SER A 87 -3.19 3.22 -11.74
C SER A 87 -2.96 3.19 -10.23
N ILE A 88 -2.00 3.98 -9.77
CA ILE A 88 -1.70 4.18 -8.36
C ILE A 88 -2.20 5.56 -7.97
N ASN A 89 -3.00 5.65 -6.91
CA ASN A 89 -3.52 6.92 -6.41
C ASN A 89 -3.19 7.09 -4.91
N SER A 90 -3.64 8.20 -4.33
CA SER A 90 -3.41 8.53 -2.92
C SER A 90 -4.70 8.49 -2.09
N ALA A 91 -5.65 7.64 -2.46
CA ALA A 91 -6.90 7.49 -1.72
C ALA A 91 -6.62 6.96 -0.31
N ARG A 92 -7.26 7.58 0.68
CA ARG A 92 -7.12 7.21 2.09
C ARG A 92 -8.26 6.36 2.62
N THR A 93 -9.43 6.45 2.01
CA THR A 93 -10.65 5.78 2.48
C THR A 93 -10.91 4.46 1.76
N ARG A 94 -10.11 4.16 0.76
CA ARG A 94 -10.31 3.01 -0.11
C ARG A 94 -8.94 2.48 -0.51
N TRP A 95 -8.73 1.18 -0.33
CA TRP A 95 -7.46 0.54 -0.68
C TRP A 95 -7.31 0.31 -2.19
N GLY A 96 -8.42 0.08 -2.87
CA GLY A 96 -8.42 -0.13 -4.31
C GLY A 96 -9.81 -0.04 -4.89
N SER A 97 -9.90 -0.11 -6.22
CA SER A 97 -11.16 -0.18 -6.96
C SER A 97 -10.94 -0.86 -8.30
N CYS A 98 -12.02 -1.38 -8.87
CA CYS A 98 -12.01 -1.97 -10.20
C CYS A 98 -13.27 -1.54 -10.96
N SER A 99 -13.11 -1.03 -12.16
CA SER A 99 -14.25 -0.67 -13.01
C SER A 99 -14.73 -1.88 -13.83
N SER A 100 -15.92 -1.76 -14.41
CA SER A 100 -16.48 -2.78 -15.31
C SER A 100 -15.61 -3.00 -16.56
N LYS A 101 -14.73 -2.07 -16.88
CA LYS A 101 -13.79 -2.17 -18.00
C LYS A 101 -12.46 -2.81 -17.64
N GLY A 102 -12.30 -3.28 -16.40
CA GLY A 102 -11.06 -3.88 -15.94
C GLY A 102 -9.97 -2.87 -15.58
N HIS A 103 -10.34 -1.62 -15.30
CA HIS A 103 -9.42 -0.60 -14.83
C HIS A 103 -9.29 -0.71 -13.32
N ILE A 104 -8.10 -1.04 -12.84
CA ILE A 104 -7.80 -1.19 -11.42
C ILE A 104 -7.04 0.03 -10.93
N ASN A 105 -7.52 0.61 -9.82
CA ASN A 105 -6.80 1.64 -9.08
C ASN A 105 -6.37 1.06 -7.73
N LEU A 106 -5.12 1.29 -7.36
CA LEU A 106 -4.57 0.87 -6.08
C LEU A 106 -4.05 2.08 -5.32
N SER A 107 -4.34 2.14 -4.03
CA SER A 107 -3.82 3.20 -3.17
C SER A 107 -2.35 2.98 -2.86
N LEU A 108 -1.56 4.04 -2.90
CA LEU A 108 -0.17 3.98 -2.45
C LEU A 108 -0.06 3.57 -0.97
N TYR A 109 -1.13 3.77 -0.19
CA TYR A 109 -1.16 3.39 1.23
C TYR A 109 -1.21 1.89 1.46
N LEU A 110 -1.36 1.08 0.40
CA LEU A 110 -1.14 -0.36 0.50
C LEU A 110 0.27 -0.69 1.02
N MET A 111 1.22 0.23 0.83
CA MET A 111 2.59 0.05 1.29
C MET A 111 2.75 0.01 2.81
N ILE A 112 1.76 0.48 3.57
CA ILE A 112 1.80 0.38 5.04
C ILE A 112 1.30 -0.97 5.56
N LEU A 113 0.72 -1.78 4.71
CA LEU A 113 0.15 -3.08 5.07
C LEU A 113 1.21 -4.19 5.01
N PRO A 114 1.06 -5.25 5.82
CA PRO A 114 1.80 -6.47 5.55
C PRO A 114 1.41 -7.05 4.19
N LEU A 115 2.34 -7.81 3.60
CA LEU A 115 2.15 -8.34 2.24
C LEU A 115 0.85 -9.14 2.10
N ARG A 116 0.50 -9.96 3.09
CA ARG A 116 -0.72 -10.78 3.02
C ARG A 116 -1.99 -9.95 2.88
N LEU A 117 -2.06 -8.77 3.53
CA LEU A 117 -3.21 -7.88 3.44
C LEU A 117 -3.19 -7.07 2.14
N SER A 118 -2.02 -6.65 1.70
CA SER A 118 -1.86 -6.02 0.39
C SER A 118 -2.30 -6.98 -0.72
N ASP A 119 -1.82 -8.21 -0.69
CA ASP A 119 -2.22 -9.25 -1.65
C ASP A 119 -3.74 -9.48 -1.64
N TYR A 120 -4.34 -9.49 -0.45
CA TYR A 120 -5.79 -9.64 -0.33
C TYR A 120 -6.52 -8.54 -1.12
N VAL A 121 -6.08 -7.29 -0.99
CA VAL A 121 -6.68 -6.17 -1.75
C VAL A 121 -6.47 -6.36 -3.25
N LEU A 122 -5.27 -6.73 -3.68
CA LEU A 122 -4.99 -6.97 -5.09
C LEU A 122 -5.88 -8.07 -5.65
N LEU A 123 -6.03 -9.18 -4.93
CA LEU A 123 -6.90 -10.28 -5.32
C LEU A 123 -8.38 -9.86 -5.34
N HIS A 124 -8.80 -9.03 -4.38
CA HIS A 124 -10.15 -8.49 -4.34
C HIS A 124 -10.47 -7.71 -5.62
N GLU A 125 -9.57 -6.82 -6.03
CA GLU A 125 -9.79 -6.04 -7.27
C GLU A 125 -9.68 -6.93 -8.51
N LEU A 126 -8.80 -7.90 -8.54
CA LEU A 126 -8.72 -8.86 -9.64
C LEU A 126 -9.99 -9.69 -9.77
N CYS A 127 -10.57 -10.12 -8.65
CA CYS A 127 -11.84 -10.86 -8.67
C CYS A 127 -12.97 -10.03 -9.29
N HIS A 128 -12.95 -8.71 -9.11
CA HIS A 128 -13.93 -7.81 -9.73
C HIS A 128 -13.82 -7.76 -11.25
N THR A 129 -12.73 -8.19 -11.85
CA THR A 129 -12.65 -8.31 -13.31
C THR A 129 -13.57 -9.41 -13.84
N GLN A 130 -13.98 -10.36 -12.99
CA GLN A 130 -14.90 -11.44 -13.35
C GLN A 130 -16.26 -11.30 -12.68
N GLU A 131 -16.31 -10.82 -11.43
CA GLU A 131 -17.54 -10.68 -10.66
C GLU A 131 -17.59 -9.27 -10.04
N MET A 132 -18.34 -8.39 -10.71
CA MET A 132 -18.40 -6.97 -10.28
C MET A 132 -19.09 -6.77 -8.94
N ASN A 133 -20.11 -7.56 -8.64
CA ASN A 133 -20.88 -7.43 -7.40
C ASN A 133 -20.31 -8.33 -6.31
N HIS A 134 -20.44 -7.90 -5.05
CA HIS A 134 -20.03 -8.69 -3.88
C HIS A 134 -21.09 -9.76 -3.52
N GLY A 135 -21.54 -10.49 -4.54
CA GLY A 135 -22.47 -11.59 -4.34
C GLY A 135 -21.78 -12.91 -4.03
N PRO A 136 -22.56 -14.03 -3.95
CA PRO A 136 -21.98 -15.34 -3.64
C PRO A 136 -20.88 -15.78 -4.58
N ARG A 137 -20.97 -15.47 -5.87
CA ARG A 137 -19.96 -15.82 -6.86
C ARG A 137 -18.63 -15.12 -6.60
N PHE A 138 -18.69 -13.85 -6.20
CA PHE A 138 -17.50 -13.08 -5.84
C PHE A 138 -16.80 -13.71 -4.64
N TRP A 139 -17.54 -14.01 -3.59
CA TRP A 139 -16.93 -14.56 -2.37
C TRP A 139 -16.45 -16.00 -2.55
N THR A 140 -17.10 -16.77 -3.39
CA THR A 140 -16.59 -18.10 -3.78
C THR A 140 -15.25 -17.98 -4.50
N LEU A 141 -15.15 -17.01 -5.41
CA LEU A 141 -13.91 -16.73 -6.12
C LEU A 141 -12.80 -16.25 -5.18
N MET A 142 -13.13 -15.32 -4.27
CA MET A 142 -12.20 -14.85 -3.25
C MET A 142 -11.69 -16.00 -2.37
N ASP A 143 -12.55 -16.89 -1.93
CA ASP A 143 -12.16 -18.03 -1.12
C ASP A 143 -11.22 -18.97 -1.89
N ARG A 144 -11.47 -19.15 -3.19
CA ARG A 144 -10.59 -19.97 -4.02
C ARG A 144 -9.19 -19.40 -4.10
N VAL A 145 -9.06 -18.09 -4.39
CA VAL A 145 -7.75 -17.46 -4.59
C VAL A 145 -7.00 -17.14 -3.30
N THR A 146 -7.70 -17.16 -2.16
CA THR A 146 -7.10 -16.94 -0.84
C THR A 146 -6.98 -18.23 -0.01
N GLN A 147 -7.25 -19.39 -0.60
CA GLN A 147 -7.22 -20.67 0.10
C GLN A 147 -8.12 -20.67 1.32
N GLN A 148 -9.36 -20.18 1.16
CA GLN A 148 -10.39 -20.10 2.19
C GLN A 148 -10.09 -19.10 3.31
N GLN A 149 -9.16 -18.15 3.07
CA GLN A 149 -8.77 -17.15 4.06
C GLN A 149 -9.45 -15.79 3.88
N SER A 150 -10.37 -15.65 2.90
CA SER A 150 -10.90 -14.31 2.56
C SER A 150 -11.62 -13.64 3.73
N GLY A 151 -12.41 -14.37 4.50
CA GLY A 151 -13.10 -13.83 5.67
C GLY A 151 -12.15 -13.36 6.76
N THR A 152 -11.11 -14.15 7.05
CA THR A 152 -10.08 -13.83 8.04
C THR A 152 -9.30 -12.59 7.63
N LEU A 153 -8.84 -12.54 6.37
CA LEU A 153 -8.06 -11.43 5.85
C LEU A 153 -8.89 -10.14 5.78
N ARG A 154 -10.16 -10.25 5.38
CA ARG A 154 -11.09 -9.12 5.35
C ARG A 154 -11.27 -8.51 6.74
N ASN A 155 -11.46 -9.35 7.74
CA ASN A 155 -11.63 -8.91 9.12
C ASN A 155 -10.35 -8.25 9.64
N GLU A 156 -9.19 -8.85 9.38
CA GLU A 156 -7.89 -8.30 9.78
C GLU A 156 -7.66 -6.94 9.13
N LEU A 157 -7.94 -6.82 7.84
CA LEU A 157 -7.80 -5.54 7.12
C LEU A 157 -8.70 -4.46 7.69
N ARG A 158 -9.96 -4.80 7.99
CA ARG A 158 -10.93 -3.85 8.56
C ARG A 158 -10.43 -3.24 9.87
N HIS A 159 -9.73 -4.01 10.68
CA HIS A 159 -9.24 -3.59 11.99
C HIS A 159 -7.76 -3.20 11.98
N TYR A 160 -7.13 -3.18 10.82
CA TYR A 160 -5.71 -2.85 10.73
C TYR A 160 -5.50 -1.36 11.05
N PRO A 161 -4.63 -1.02 12.03
CA PRO A 161 -4.39 0.37 12.39
C PRO A 161 -3.63 1.08 11.27
N SER A 162 -4.14 2.22 10.85
CA SER A 162 -3.49 3.04 9.85
C SER A 162 -3.28 4.45 10.38
N PRO A 163 -2.04 4.96 10.35
CA PRO A 163 -1.77 6.33 10.76
C PRO A 163 -2.28 7.37 9.75
N PHE A 164 -2.76 6.92 8.58
CA PHE A 164 -3.20 7.81 7.50
C PHE A 164 -4.72 7.87 7.35
N ARG A 165 -5.46 7.20 8.21
CA ARG A 165 -6.93 7.19 8.19
C ARG A 165 -7.55 7.90 9.37
#